data_31327db3cedea48c431c7a2b17279528
#
_entry.id   31327db3cedea48c431c7a2b17279528
#
_cell.length_a   1.000
_cell.length_b   1.000
_cell.length_c   1.000
_cell.angle_alpha   90.00
_cell.angle_beta   90.00
_cell.angle_gamma   90.00
#
_symmetry.space_group_name_H-M   'P 1'
#
loop_
_entity.id
_entity.type
_entity.pdbx_description
1 polymer ?
#
loop_
_entity_poly.entity_id
_entity_poly.type
_entity_poly.pdbx_seq_one_letter_code
_entity_poly.pdbx_strand_id
1 'polypeptide(L)'
;MKIFSLNIITLATIGAISMSSCINSQEAYEKSKLSGFVAEQTKDIIIKNTPKPDLTPVETKIQAVEMRVDALDADNKNAQEVLNKLEDKFKTIENLEKESKTEFERSNTSVVFFNSGSSMLSATSMQELYRWKSSIDKAPSTYTYTININASADKSGPQYVNDRLRVRRAEAVKKFLVESLGVKANVNVVTNQEAFSKTYLLDRRAIVSVSVK
;
A
#
# COMPACT_ATOMS: atom_id res chain seq x y z
N MET A 1 -7.94 -14.23 -4.19
CA MET A 1 -8.40 -12.88 -4.56
C MET A 1 -7.96 -12.62 -5.98
N LYS A 2 -8.89 -12.73 -6.94
CA LYS A 2 -8.60 -12.61 -8.38
C LYS A 2 -8.56 -11.14 -8.74
N ILE A 3 -7.41 -10.69 -9.22
CA ILE A 3 -7.19 -9.36 -9.76
C ILE A 3 -7.88 -9.29 -11.10
N PHE A 4 -8.93 -8.48 -11.21
CA PHE A 4 -9.55 -8.16 -12.49
C PHE A 4 -8.63 -7.20 -13.25
N SER A 5 -7.98 -7.73 -14.26
CA SER A 5 -7.30 -6.95 -15.29
C SER A 5 -8.38 -6.33 -16.18
N LEU A 6 -8.58 -5.03 -16.04
CA LEU A 6 -9.45 -4.26 -16.93
C LEU A 6 -8.66 -3.98 -18.21
N ASN A 7 -8.91 -4.78 -19.23
CA ASN A 7 -8.44 -4.53 -20.59
C ASN A 7 -9.15 -3.29 -21.14
N ILE A 8 -8.43 -2.20 -21.28
CA ILE A 8 -8.84 -1.06 -22.07
C ILE A 8 -8.73 -1.49 -23.53
N ILE A 9 -9.87 -1.89 -24.10
CA ILE A 9 -10.00 -2.09 -25.55
C ILE A 9 -10.05 -0.70 -26.17
N THR A 10 -8.94 -0.33 -26.77
CA THR A 10 -8.83 0.84 -27.66
C THR A 10 -9.76 0.60 -28.83
N LEU A 11 -10.88 1.33 -28.87
CA LEU A 11 -11.73 1.43 -30.07
C LEU A 11 -11.04 2.38 -31.06
N ALA A 12 -10.13 1.85 -31.83
CA ALA A 12 -9.56 2.52 -32.99
C ALA A 12 -9.70 1.61 -34.22
N THR A 13 -10.94 1.37 -34.61
CA THR A 13 -11.24 0.82 -35.95
C THR A 13 -12.57 1.35 -36.40
N ILE A 14 -12.63 2.64 -36.69
CA ILE A 14 -13.68 3.15 -37.56
C ILE A 14 -13.06 3.37 -38.93
N GLY A 15 -13.38 2.44 -39.78
CA GLY A 15 -13.75 2.69 -41.15
C GLY A 15 -12.62 2.90 -42.16
N ALA A 16 -11.94 1.85 -42.47
CA ALA A 16 -11.62 1.63 -43.86
C ALA A 16 -12.72 0.74 -44.49
N ILE A 17 -13.87 1.29 -44.74
CA ILE A 17 -14.75 0.70 -45.75
C ILE A 17 -14.02 0.96 -47.06
N SER A 18 -13.23 -0.02 -47.43
CA SER A 18 -12.70 -0.10 -48.80
C SER A 18 -13.92 -0.24 -49.73
N MET A 19 -14.28 0.81 -50.37
CA MET A 19 -15.07 0.75 -51.59
C MET A 19 -14.22 0.10 -52.67
N SER A 20 -14.00 -1.18 -52.52
CA SER A 20 -13.39 -2.02 -53.56
C SER A 20 -14.51 -2.83 -54.21
N SER A 21 -15.43 -2.12 -54.83
CA SER A 21 -16.31 -2.74 -55.81
C SER A 21 -16.82 -1.65 -56.74
N CYS A 22 -15.94 -1.13 -57.53
CA CYS A 22 -16.32 -0.40 -58.70
C CYS A 22 -15.21 -0.63 -59.74
N ILE A 23 -15.40 -1.71 -60.45
CA ILE A 23 -15.79 -1.45 -61.81
C ILE A 23 -14.57 -1.42 -62.73
N ASN A 24 -14.50 -2.48 -63.45
CA ASN A 24 -13.99 -2.51 -64.81
C ASN A 24 -14.64 -1.37 -65.67
N SER A 25 -14.25 -0.13 -65.42
CA SER A 25 -14.70 1.03 -66.14
C SER A 25 -13.70 1.51 -67.16
N GLN A 26 -12.59 0.75 -67.37
CA GLN A 26 -11.64 1.10 -68.44
C GLN A 26 -12.17 0.80 -69.83
N GLU A 27 -13.09 -0.13 -70.01
CA GLU A 27 -13.70 -0.38 -71.37
C GLU A 27 -14.82 0.60 -71.71
N ALA A 28 -15.41 1.29 -70.70
CA ALA A 28 -16.45 2.29 -70.98
C ALA A 28 -15.87 3.66 -71.41
N TYR A 29 -14.60 3.90 -71.09
CA TYR A 29 -14.00 5.22 -71.26
C TYR A 29 -13.53 5.46 -72.76
N GLU A 30 -13.32 4.40 -73.49
CA GLU A 30 -12.85 4.53 -74.92
C GLU A 30 -14.02 4.68 -75.90
N LYS A 31 -15.25 4.51 -75.52
CA LYS A 31 -16.40 4.51 -76.45
C LYS A 31 -17.14 5.82 -76.58
N SER A 32 -16.75 6.91 -75.92
CA SER A 32 -17.50 8.16 -76.13
C SER A 32 -16.71 9.44 -75.95
N LYS A 33 -16.02 9.82 -77.00
CA LYS A 33 -15.66 11.24 -77.17
C LYS A 33 -16.89 12.15 -77.35
N LEU A 34 -18.09 11.59 -77.43
CA LEU A 34 -19.34 12.35 -77.50
C LEU A 34 -20.05 12.39 -76.11
N SER A 35 -19.72 11.48 -75.21
CA SER A 35 -20.38 11.44 -73.87
C SER A 35 -19.68 12.36 -72.85
N GLY A 36 -18.44 12.77 -73.09
CA GLY A 36 -17.72 13.65 -72.19
C GLY A 36 -18.36 15.04 -72.04
N PHE A 37 -18.85 15.56 -73.12
CA PHE A 37 -19.48 16.90 -73.16
C PHE A 37 -20.87 16.91 -72.49
N VAL A 38 -21.64 15.84 -72.64
CA VAL A 38 -22.98 15.71 -72.02
C VAL A 38 -22.82 15.36 -70.54
N ALA A 39 -21.78 14.60 -70.13
CA ALA A 39 -21.52 14.25 -68.76
C ALA A 39 -21.02 15.44 -67.94
N GLU A 40 -20.28 16.35 -68.52
CA GLU A 40 -19.78 17.54 -67.83
C GLU A 40 -20.90 18.57 -67.60
N GLN A 41 -21.74 18.79 -68.65
CA GLN A 41 -22.93 19.65 -68.51
C GLN A 41 -24.00 19.06 -67.55
N THR A 42 -24.19 17.74 -67.54
CA THR A 42 -25.08 17.10 -66.60
C THR A 42 -24.55 17.10 -65.16
N LYS A 43 -23.26 16.98 -64.98
CA LYS A 43 -22.65 17.15 -63.64
C LYS A 43 -22.89 18.53 -63.09
N ASP A 44 -22.67 19.56 -63.87
CA ASP A 44 -22.89 20.96 -63.45
C ASP A 44 -24.37 21.25 -63.18
N ILE A 45 -25.30 20.67 -63.95
CA ILE A 45 -26.75 20.81 -63.71
C ILE A 45 -27.18 20.02 -62.47
N ILE A 46 -26.63 18.82 -62.25
CA ILE A 46 -26.95 18.00 -61.06
C ILE A 46 -26.37 18.68 -59.81
N ILE A 47 -25.17 19.23 -59.85
CA ILE A 47 -24.58 19.92 -58.71
C ILE A 47 -25.32 21.23 -58.39
N LYS A 48 -25.81 21.94 -59.43
CA LYS A 48 -26.59 23.17 -59.23
C LYS A 48 -28.01 22.95 -58.75
N ASN A 49 -28.63 21.83 -59.07
CA ASN A 49 -30.03 21.55 -58.79
C ASN A 49 -30.28 20.55 -57.63
N THR A 50 -29.26 19.92 -57.12
CA THR A 50 -29.37 19.15 -55.88
C THR A 50 -29.41 20.12 -54.70
N PRO A 51 -30.48 20.18 -53.92
CA PRO A 51 -30.52 21.00 -52.73
C PRO A 51 -29.38 20.50 -51.80
N LYS A 52 -28.52 21.42 -51.41
CA LYS A 52 -27.51 21.10 -50.41
C LYS A 52 -28.20 20.47 -49.21
N PRO A 53 -27.76 19.32 -48.75
CA PRO A 53 -28.37 18.74 -47.56
C PRO A 53 -28.29 19.76 -46.40
N ASP A 54 -29.41 19.97 -45.74
CA ASP A 54 -29.39 20.79 -44.52
C ASP A 54 -28.61 20.05 -43.42
N LEU A 55 -27.42 20.52 -43.18
CA LEU A 55 -26.50 19.97 -42.14
C LEU A 55 -26.69 20.63 -40.76
N THR A 56 -27.52 21.65 -40.67
CA THR A 56 -27.78 22.39 -39.43
C THR A 56 -28.12 21.49 -38.25
N PRO A 57 -28.96 20.43 -38.39
CA PRO A 57 -29.27 19.55 -37.29
C PRO A 57 -28.08 18.70 -36.82
N VAL A 58 -27.14 18.42 -37.73
CA VAL A 58 -25.91 17.67 -37.41
C VAL A 58 -24.91 18.58 -36.71
N GLU A 59 -24.73 19.78 -37.17
CA GLU A 59 -23.87 20.79 -36.56
C GLU A 59 -24.31 21.11 -35.13
N THR A 60 -25.62 21.28 -34.90
CA THR A 60 -26.18 21.51 -33.55
C THR A 60 -25.89 20.34 -32.63
N LYS A 61 -25.99 19.09 -33.11
CA LYS A 61 -25.68 17.90 -32.31
C LYS A 61 -24.19 17.80 -32.02
N ILE A 62 -23.32 18.14 -32.96
CA ILE A 62 -21.87 18.17 -32.75
C ILE A 62 -21.52 19.17 -31.64
N GLN A 63 -22.01 20.41 -31.69
CA GLN A 63 -21.81 21.41 -30.67
C GLN A 63 -22.29 20.94 -29.27
N ALA A 64 -23.44 20.28 -29.22
CA ALA A 64 -23.96 19.73 -27.96
C ALA A 64 -23.07 18.61 -27.40
N VAL A 65 -22.47 17.79 -28.28
CA VAL A 65 -21.51 16.75 -27.88
C VAL A 65 -20.21 17.39 -27.40
N GLU A 66 -19.68 18.38 -28.12
CA GLU A 66 -18.47 19.10 -27.72
C GLU A 66 -18.62 19.72 -26.32
N MET A 67 -19.71 20.43 -26.05
CA MET A 67 -19.96 20.99 -24.71
C MET A 67 -20.02 19.90 -23.63
N ARG A 68 -20.55 18.71 -23.93
CA ARG A 68 -20.58 17.58 -22.98
C ARG A 68 -19.21 16.97 -22.77
N VAL A 69 -18.38 16.91 -23.78
CA VAL A 69 -17.00 16.45 -23.68
C VAL A 69 -16.20 17.40 -22.81
N ASP A 70 -16.29 18.69 -23.04
CA ASP A 70 -15.60 19.71 -22.22
C ASP A 70 -16.02 19.63 -20.74
N ALA A 71 -17.31 19.44 -20.46
CA ALA A 71 -17.80 19.27 -19.11
C ALA A 71 -17.27 18.00 -18.46
N LEU A 72 -17.23 16.87 -19.18
CA LEU A 72 -16.66 15.61 -18.69
C LEU A 72 -15.17 15.70 -18.44
N ASP A 73 -14.43 16.44 -19.27
CA ASP A 73 -13.00 16.65 -19.08
C ASP A 73 -12.73 17.50 -17.82
N ALA A 74 -13.55 18.51 -17.56
CA ALA A 74 -13.49 19.28 -16.32
C ALA A 74 -13.78 18.42 -15.09
N ASP A 75 -14.83 17.61 -15.13
CA ASP A 75 -15.19 16.69 -14.04
C ASP A 75 -14.09 15.64 -13.80
N ASN A 76 -13.51 15.10 -14.86
CA ASN A 76 -12.39 14.14 -14.78
C ASN A 76 -11.17 14.78 -14.13
N LYS A 77 -10.85 16.02 -14.49
CA LYS A 77 -9.75 16.76 -13.88
C LYS A 77 -9.99 17.01 -12.39
N ASN A 78 -11.20 17.40 -12.01
CA ASN A 78 -11.59 17.57 -10.62
C ASN A 78 -11.49 16.25 -9.83
N ALA A 79 -11.97 15.15 -10.41
CA ALA A 79 -11.88 13.82 -9.81
C ALA A 79 -10.42 13.41 -9.60
N GLN A 80 -9.53 13.69 -10.55
CA GLN A 80 -8.10 13.41 -10.43
C GLN A 80 -7.44 14.22 -9.31
N GLU A 81 -7.80 15.49 -9.15
CA GLU A 81 -7.32 16.32 -8.04
C GLU A 81 -7.77 15.77 -6.66
N VAL A 82 -9.01 15.30 -6.58
CA VAL A 82 -9.53 14.67 -5.34
C VAL A 82 -8.78 13.37 -5.04
N LEU A 83 -8.52 12.55 -6.05
CA LEU A 83 -7.74 11.32 -5.90
C LEU A 83 -6.33 11.61 -5.38
N ASN A 84 -5.63 12.56 -5.97
CA ASN A 84 -4.29 12.95 -5.52
C ASN A 84 -4.29 13.43 -4.05
N LYS A 85 -5.28 14.24 -3.66
CA LYS A 85 -5.44 14.68 -2.26
C LYS A 85 -5.73 13.52 -1.30
N LEU A 86 -6.50 12.52 -1.75
CA LEU A 86 -6.75 11.32 -0.97
C LEU A 86 -5.49 10.48 -0.79
N GLU A 87 -4.72 10.27 -1.85
CA GLU A 87 -3.45 9.54 -1.79
C GLU A 87 -2.47 10.20 -0.81
N ASP A 88 -2.35 11.53 -0.83
CA ASP A 88 -1.50 12.25 0.11
C ASP A 88 -1.97 12.11 1.56
N LYS A 89 -3.29 12.12 1.79
CA LYS A 89 -3.86 11.87 3.12
C LYS A 89 -3.59 10.43 3.58
N PHE A 90 -3.72 9.44 2.70
CA PHE A 90 -3.40 8.05 3.03
C PHE A 90 -1.93 7.88 3.43
N LYS A 91 -1.00 8.45 2.66
CA LYS A 91 0.42 8.45 3.02
C LYS A 91 0.68 9.09 4.39
N THR A 92 -0.02 10.19 4.66
CA THR A 92 0.11 10.87 5.96
C THR A 92 -0.39 9.99 7.10
N ILE A 93 -1.54 9.32 6.93
CA ILE A 93 -2.11 8.40 7.91
C ILE A 93 -1.18 7.21 8.16
N GLU A 94 -0.65 6.59 7.10
CA GLU A 94 0.31 5.48 7.21
C GLU A 94 1.57 5.88 8.00
N ASN A 95 2.10 7.08 7.74
CA ASN A 95 3.25 7.60 8.47
C ASN A 95 2.93 7.81 9.95
N LEU A 96 1.79 8.43 10.26
CA LEU A 96 1.36 8.64 11.65
C LEU A 96 1.11 7.33 12.39
N GLU A 97 0.55 6.33 11.72
CA GLU A 97 0.36 5.00 12.29
C GLU A 97 1.71 4.34 12.59
N LYS A 98 2.66 4.41 11.66
CA LYS A 98 4.00 3.89 11.84
C LYS A 98 4.75 4.58 12.99
N GLU A 99 4.66 5.90 13.08
CA GLU A 99 5.25 6.68 14.17
C GLU A 99 4.61 6.30 15.51
N SER A 100 3.29 6.19 15.56
CA SER A 100 2.56 5.78 16.76
C SER A 100 2.95 4.38 17.24
N LYS A 101 3.07 3.41 16.32
CA LYS A 101 3.56 2.06 16.64
C LYS A 101 4.98 2.09 17.17
N THR A 102 5.86 2.82 16.52
CA THR A 102 7.27 2.95 16.93
C THR A 102 7.40 3.59 18.31
N GLU A 103 6.63 4.64 18.59
CA GLU A 103 6.63 5.29 19.90
C GLU A 103 6.05 4.38 20.98
N PHE A 104 4.98 3.64 20.67
CA PHE A 104 4.44 2.63 21.57
C PHE A 104 5.47 1.55 21.91
N GLU A 105 6.19 1.01 20.92
CA GLU A 105 7.25 0.03 21.12
C GLU A 105 8.38 0.58 22.00
N ARG A 106 8.82 1.81 21.74
CA ARG A 106 9.89 2.46 22.50
C ARG A 106 9.47 2.74 23.95
N SER A 107 8.28 3.27 24.16
CA SER A 107 7.76 3.61 25.50
C SER A 107 7.44 2.38 26.33
N ASN A 108 7.21 1.23 25.70
CA ASN A 108 6.90 -0.04 26.36
C ASN A 108 8.08 -1.01 26.38
N THR A 109 9.26 -0.48 26.69
CA THR A 109 10.46 -1.27 26.98
C THR A 109 10.75 -1.20 28.47
N SER A 110 10.93 -2.35 29.11
CA SER A 110 11.31 -2.45 30.54
C SER A 110 12.61 -3.22 30.70
N VAL A 111 13.38 -2.85 31.71
CA VAL A 111 14.65 -3.51 32.02
C VAL A 111 14.60 -3.99 33.48
N VAL A 112 14.81 -5.27 33.66
CA VAL A 112 14.90 -5.88 34.99
C VAL A 112 16.31 -6.40 35.23
N PHE A 113 16.83 -6.17 36.43
CA PHE A 113 18.19 -6.57 36.82
C PHE A 113 18.18 -7.79 37.71
N PHE A 114 19.26 -8.55 37.66
CA PHE A 114 19.47 -9.77 38.46
C PHE A 114 20.75 -9.66 39.29
N ASN A 115 20.74 -10.32 40.43
CA ASN A 115 21.94 -10.52 41.23
C ASN A 115 22.96 -11.39 40.48
N SER A 116 24.21 -11.30 40.86
CA SER A 116 25.27 -12.14 40.32
C SER A 116 24.95 -13.61 40.45
N GLY A 117 25.11 -14.37 39.35
CA GLY A 117 24.81 -15.81 39.31
C GLY A 117 23.34 -16.21 39.53
N SER A 118 22.42 -15.23 39.70
CA SER A 118 21.02 -15.49 39.94
C SER A 118 20.12 -15.26 38.73
N SER A 119 19.06 -16.04 38.66
CA SER A 119 17.92 -15.84 37.75
C SER A 119 16.62 -15.52 38.53
N MET A 120 16.68 -15.34 39.83
CA MET A 120 15.51 -14.95 40.64
C MET A 120 15.20 -13.47 40.42
N LEU A 121 13.89 -13.18 40.18
CA LEU A 121 13.40 -11.82 40.13
C LEU A 121 13.36 -11.23 41.56
N SER A 122 13.96 -10.06 41.72
CA SER A 122 13.82 -9.29 42.95
C SER A 122 12.42 -8.66 43.06
N ALA A 123 12.04 -8.23 44.26
CA ALA A 123 10.79 -7.49 44.44
C ALA A 123 10.74 -6.23 43.55
N THR A 124 11.84 -5.52 43.43
CA THR A 124 11.98 -4.35 42.53
C THR A 124 11.75 -4.74 41.07
N SER A 125 12.40 -5.83 40.62
CA SER A 125 12.22 -6.33 39.24
C SER A 125 10.76 -6.74 38.96
N MET A 126 10.11 -7.39 39.94
CA MET A 126 8.70 -7.74 39.83
C MET A 126 7.82 -6.48 39.73
N GLN A 127 8.10 -5.47 40.58
CA GLN A 127 7.36 -4.21 40.54
C GLN A 127 7.50 -3.47 39.22
N GLU A 128 8.68 -3.48 38.62
CA GLU A 128 8.90 -2.91 37.29
C GLU A 128 8.08 -3.65 36.23
N LEU A 129 8.02 -4.96 36.26
CA LEU A 129 7.18 -5.75 35.34
C LEU A 129 5.69 -5.51 35.54
N TYR A 130 5.22 -5.26 36.77
CA TYR A 130 3.83 -4.84 37.03
C TYR A 130 3.53 -3.48 36.39
N ARG A 131 4.41 -2.49 36.55
CA ARG A 131 4.26 -1.17 35.94
C ARG A 131 4.24 -1.26 34.43
N TRP A 132 5.17 -2.01 33.86
CA TRP A 132 5.25 -2.26 32.44
C TRP A 132 3.97 -2.91 31.91
N LYS A 133 3.46 -3.96 32.59
CA LYS A 133 2.19 -4.60 32.23
C LYS A 133 1.03 -3.61 32.23
N SER A 134 0.94 -2.79 33.25
CA SER A 134 -0.08 -1.74 33.35
C SER A 134 -0.02 -0.72 32.21
N SER A 135 1.16 -0.47 31.65
CA SER A 135 1.33 0.36 30.44
C SER A 135 0.83 -0.37 29.19
N ILE A 136 1.18 -1.66 29.04
CA ILE A 136 0.72 -2.49 27.93
C ILE A 136 -0.80 -2.65 27.90
N ASP A 137 -1.45 -2.75 29.06
CA ASP A 137 -2.91 -2.88 29.15
C ASP A 137 -3.66 -1.64 28.62
N LYS A 138 -2.97 -0.51 28.48
CA LYS A 138 -3.50 0.71 27.89
C LYS A 138 -3.29 0.78 26.37
N ALA A 139 -2.70 -0.25 25.77
CA ALA A 139 -2.50 -0.31 24.34
C ALA A 139 -3.83 -0.21 23.57
N PRO A 140 -3.86 0.44 22.41
CA PRO A 140 -5.03 0.40 21.55
C PRO A 140 -5.46 -1.03 21.26
N SER A 141 -6.76 -1.32 21.32
CA SER A 141 -7.30 -2.65 21.03
C SER A 141 -7.05 -3.15 19.62
N THR A 142 -6.68 -2.23 18.73
CA THR A 142 -6.29 -2.53 17.34
C THR A 142 -4.88 -3.09 17.20
N TYR A 143 -4.06 -2.96 18.25
CA TYR A 143 -2.68 -3.43 18.21
C TYR A 143 -2.60 -4.92 18.52
N THR A 144 -2.07 -5.66 17.56
CA THR A 144 -1.59 -7.04 17.77
C THR A 144 -0.09 -6.97 18.01
N TYR A 145 0.37 -7.41 19.19
CA TYR A 145 1.77 -7.29 19.56
C TYR A 145 2.36 -8.60 20.05
N THR A 146 3.66 -8.68 19.94
CA THR A 146 4.50 -9.76 20.48
C THR A 146 5.44 -9.20 21.53
N ILE A 147 5.62 -9.90 22.62
CA ILE A 147 6.55 -9.53 23.69
C ILE A 147 7.86 -10.25 23.44
N ASN A 148 8.97 -9.51 23.40
CA ASN A 148 10.30 -10.04 23.24
C ASN A 148 11.05 -9.91 24.58
N ILE A 149 11.63 -10.99 25.05
CA ILE A 149 12.45 -11.01 26.25
C ILE A 149 13.89 -11.31 25.83
N ASN A 150 14.78 -10.35 26.03
CA ASN A 150 16.21 -10.50 25.73
C ASN A 150 17.00 -10.46 27.04
N ALA A 151 17.49 -11.60 27.48
CA ALA A 151 18.27 -11.71 28.70
C ALA A 151 19.77 -11.83 28.43
N SER A 152 20.56 -11.19 29.28
CA SER A 152 22.01 -11.21 29.25
C SER A 152 22.63 -11.70 30.55
N ALA A 153 23.89 -12.06 30.49
CA ALA A 153 24.73 -12.38 31.63
C ALA A 153 26.08 -11.66 31.46
N ASP A 154 26.70 -11.31 32.59
CA ASP A 154 28.02 -10.70 32.58
C ASP A 154 29.11 -11.73 32.16
N LYS A 155 30.27 -11.22 31.83
CA LYS A 155 31.44 -12.04 31.39
C LYS A 155 32.26 -12.61 32.53
N SER A 156 31.79 -12.50 33.79
CA SER A 156 32.59 -12.87 34.96
C SER A 156 32.72 -14.39 35.18
N GLY A 157 31.91 -15.19 34.51
CA GLY A 157 31.91 -16.66 34.63
C GLY A 157 32.25 -17.38 33.31
N PRO A 158 32.40 -18.71 33.38
CA PRO A 158 32.54 -19.53 32.16
C PRO A 158 31.37 -19.35 31.21
N GLN A 159 31.64 -19.37 29.90
CA GLN A 159 30.64 -19.11 28.84
C GLN A 159 29.39 -20.02 28.99
N TYR A 160 29.61 -21.32 29.21
CA TYR A 160 28.49 -22.29 29.32
C TYR A 160 27.61 -22.01 30.54
N VAL A 161 28.13 -21.43 31.62
CA VAL A 161 27.37 -21.02 32.81
C VAL A 161 26.53 -19.80 32.46
N ASN A 162 27.13 -18.84 31.79
CA ASN A 162 26.47 -17.61 31.39
C ASN A 162 25.36 -17.87 30.34
N ASP A 163 25.56 -18.81 29.44
CA ASP A 163 24.54 -19.24 28.46
C ASP A 163 23.32 -19.82 29.16
N ARG A 164 23.52 -20.71 30.13
CA ARG A 164 22.42 -21.27 30.94
C ARG A 164 21.74 -20.19 31.79
N LEU A 165 22.51 -19.26 32.32
CA LEU A 165 21.98 -18.17 33.16
C LEU A 165 21.10 -17.22 32.36
N ARG A 166 21.47 -16.89 31.10
CA ARG A 166 20.65 -16.09 30.19
C ARG A 166 19.29 -16.74 29.95
N VAL A 167 19.30 -18.04 29.60
CA VAL A 167 18.05 -18.79 29.37
C VAL A 167 17.17 -18.80 30.61
N ARG A 168 17.73 -19.11 31.79
CA ARG A 168 16.99 -19.13 33.05
C ARG A 168 16.41 -17.77 33.42
N ARG A 169 17.12 -16.68 33.16
CA ARG A 169 16.65 -15.31 33.39
C ARG A 169 15.46 -14.98 32.47
N ALA A 170 15.57 -15.29 31.19
CA ALA A 170 14.50 -15.09 30.25
C ALA A 170 13.26 -15.91 30.61
N GLU A 171 13.45 -17.16 30.99
CA GLU A 171 12.36 -18.05 31.41
C GLU A 171 11.69 -17.55 32.70
N ALA A 172 12.49 -17.06 33.67
CA ALA A 172 11.93 -16.48 34.91
C ALA A 172 11.04 -15.27 34.63
N VAL A 173 11.48 -14.38 33.72
CA VAL A 173 10.65 -13.25 33.29
C VAL A 173 9.41 -13.73 32.54
N LYS A 174 9.55 -14.64 31.58
CA LYS A 174 8.43 -15.22 30.83
C LYS A 174 7.40 -15.85 31.77
N LYS A 175 7.86 -16.67 32.68
CA LYS A 175 6.99 -17.34 33.67
C LYS A 175 6.21 -16.31 34.47
N PHE A 176 6.89 -15.28 34.98
CA PHE A 176 6.23 -14.22 35.75
C PHE A 176 5.20 -13.47 34.92
N LEU A 177 5.51 -13.09 33.68
CA LEU A 177 4.58 -12.40 32.79
C LEU A 177 3.34 -13.25 32.49
N VAL A 178 3.51 -14.52 32.17
CA VAL A 178 2.41 -15.40 31.78
C VAL A 178 1.61 -15.87 33.01
N GLU A 179 2.28 -16.41 34.03
CA GLU A 179 1.61 -17.06 35.14
C GLU A 179 1.14 -16.09 36.22
N SER A 180 1.94 -15.05 36.51
CA SER A 180 1.61 -14.11 37.58
C SER A 180 0.86 -12.88 37.10
N LEU A 181 1.18 -12.37 35.89
CA LEU A 181 0.55 -11.19 35.33
C LEU A 181 -0.53 -11.50 34.28
N GLY A 182 -0.75 -12.76 33.95
CA GLY A 182 -1.80 -13.18 33.01
C GLY A 182 -1.66 -12.63 31.60
N VAL A 183 -0.42 -12.41 31.12
CA VAL A 183 -0.17 -11.93 29.78
C VAL A 183 -0.58 -12.98 28.75
N LYS A 184 -1.50 -12.61 27.84
CA LYS A 184 -2.03 -13.49 26.79
C LYS A 184 -1.33 -13.32 25.44
N ALA A 185 -0.46 -12.31 25.30
CA ALA A 185 0.30 -12.08 24.08
C ALA A 185 1.34 -13.18 23.83
N ASN A 186 1.77 -13.31 22.59
CA ASN A 186 2.88 -14.22 22.25
C ASN A 186 4.17 -13.69 22.90
N VAL A 187 4.86 -14.55 23.65
CA VAL A 187 6.10 -14.19 24.35
C VAL A 187 7.27 -14.95 23.73
N ASN A 188 8.13 -14.22 23.03
CA ASN A 188 9.37 -14.72 22.46
C ASN A 188 10.53 -14.56 23.43
N VAL A 189 11.33 -15.58 23.58
CA VAL A 189 12.60 -15.52 24.31
C VAL A 189 13.72 -15.42 23.29
N VAL A 190 14.48 -14.33 23.35
CA VAL A 190 15.66 -14.11 22.51
C VAL A 190 16.89 -14.13 23.43
N THR A 191 17.76 -15.09 23.21
CA THR A 191 19.01 -15.18 23.97
C THR A 191 20.17 -14.74 23.09
N ASN A 192 20.55 -13.47 23.19
CA ASN A 192 21.75 -12.97 22.51
C ASN A 192 23.02 -13.40 23.23
N GLN A 193 24.03 -13.78 22.47
CA GLN A 193 25.31 -14.24 23.01
C GLN A 193 26.25 -13.10 23.43
N GLU A 194 25.95 -11.87 23.05
CA GLU A 194 26.84 -10.74 23.31
C GLU A 194 26.50 -10.00 24.61
N ALA A 195 27.53 -9.67 25.37
CA ALA A 195 27.44 -8.73 26.48
C ALA A 195 27.29 -7.31 25.89
N PHE A 196 26.22 -6.61 26.26
CA PHE A 196 25.88 -5.29 25.71
C PHE A 196 26.70 -4.15 26.31
N SER A 197 27.42 -4.38 27.40
CA SER A 197 28.10 -3.33 28.14
C SER A 197 29.50 -3.74 28.56
N LYS A 198 30.36 -2.73 28.73
CA LYS A 198 31.67 -2.88 29.39
C LYS A 198 31.51 -3.02 30.91
N THR A 199 30.32 -2.75 31.45
CA THR A 199 30.05 -2.76 32.90
C THR A 199 29.26 -4.01 33.26
N TYR A 200 29.88 -4.92 33.99
CA TYR A 200 29.32 -6.22 34.39
C TYR A 200 27.91 -6.14 35.02
N LEU A 201 27.64 -5.11 35.82
CA LEU A 201 26.33 -4.91 36.44
C LEU A 201 25.21 -4.71 35.42
N LEU A 202 25.48 -3.96 34.36
CA LEU A 202 24.51 -3.68 33.31
C LEU A 202 24.19 -4.89 32.44
N ASP A 203 25.06 -5.88 32.40
CA ASP A 203 24.85 -7.12 31.64
C ASP A 203 24.02 -8.17 32.42
N ARG A 204 23.77 -7.95 33.72
CA ARG A 204 22.91 -8.81 34.55
C ARG A 204 21.44 -8.43 34.43
N ARG A 205 20.92 -8.39 33.21
CA ARG A 205 19.56 -7.89 32.95
C ARG A 205 18.76 -8.76 32.01
N ALA A 206 17.46 -8.54 32.02
CA ALA A 206 16.58 -8.88 30.91
C ALA A 206 15.86 -7.62 30.44
N ILE A 207 15.80 -7.44 29.14
CA ILE A 207 15.06 -6.39 28.47
C ILE A 207 13.75 -7.03 27.98
N VAL A 208 12.64 -6.44 28.37
CA VAL A 208 11.31 -6.81 27.91
C VAL A 208 10.83 -5.71 26.99
N SER A 209 10.56 -6.02 25.75
CA SER A 209 10.09 -5.07 24.75
C SER A 209 8.88 -5.61 24.01
N VAL A 210 8.17 -4.71 23.36
CA VAL A 210 6.98 -5.02 22.55
C VAL A 210 7.33 -4.77 21.09
N SER A 211 6.83 -5.62 20.20
CA SER A 211 6.82 -5.40 18.75
C SER A 211 5.39 -5.46 18.25
N VAL A 212 4.92 -4.38 17.64
CA VAL A 212 3.57 -4.26 17.08
C VAL A 212 3.57 -4.78 15.64
N LYS A 213 2.54 -5.56 15.31
CA LYS A 213 2.34 -6.08 13.94
C LYS A 213 1.42 -5.17 13.14
#